data_0e0a11058af0d7e071bd0f39ed75fa88
#
_entry.id   0e0a11058af0d7e071bd0f39ed75fa88
#
_cell.length_a   1.000
_cell.length_b   1.000
_cell.length_c   1.000
_cell.angle_alpha   90.00
_cell.angle_beta   90.00
_cell.angle_gamma   90.00
#
_symmetry.space_group_name_H-M   'P 1'
#
loop_
_entity.id
_entity.type
_entity.pdbx_description
1 polymer ?
#
loop_
_entity_poly.entity_id
_entity_poly.type
_entity_poly.pdbx_seq_one_letter_code
_entity_poly.pdbx_strand_id
1 'polypeptide(L)'
;MDVLTEYLKAVAQEYGMEILLTDRHGEKAVVAGNFEGFEPDVVAEPGKKLRIADRTVGHLYVRYDRVPGEKREAAERMLGFVMDILGAWGTESYLHRESASYIDELEIRLENGNHQKLFSEKEDILTGVYNKNYLESRLEKLDASEVVPVAVLNVNINDWKFVYDNFGVEKSDHLIQVVAAILKKEAKREYIIGRIDGDVFAVLVPMAEDGEAEDYCRRIQAACLAYEEDAVLAPSVAVGIVYKTNVEERLSDKISDAEYEMFDNKLEIKNTPGYQERLKKGLKI
;
A
#
# COMPACT_ATOMS: atom_id res chain seq x y z
N MET A 1 14.37 -18.59 10.41
CA MET A 1 13.85 -18.52 11.80
C MET A 1 14.86 -19.06 12.79
N ASP A 2 15.50 -20.21 12.52
CA ASP A 2 16.41 -20.86 13.48
C ASP A 2 17.60 -20.00 13.91
N VAL A 3 18.28 -19.35 12.95
CA VAL A 3 19.47 -18.51 13.25
C VAL A 3 19.11 -17.31 14.14
N LEU A 4 17.98 -16.64 13.90
CA LEU A 4 17.51 -15.54 14.74
C LEU A 4 17.17 -16.02 16.15
N THR A 5 16.52 -17.17 16.25
CA THR A 5 16.15 -17.77 17.53
C THR A 5 17.40 -18.11 18.35
N GLU A 6 18.39 -18.74 17.73
CA GLU A 6 19.65 -19.07 18.39
C GLU A 6 20.43 -17.82 18.82
N TYR A 7 20.47 -16.81 17.95
CA TYR A 7 21.13 -15.54 18.25
C TYR A 7 20.48 -14.80 19.43
N LEU A 8 19.16 -14.65 19.45
CA LEU A 8 18.46 -14.01 20.56
C LEU A 8 18.62 -14.79 21.87
N LYS A 9 18.63 -16.11 21.83
CA LYS A 9 18.91 -16.96 22.99
C LYS A 9 20.34 -16.76 23.51
N ALA A 10 21.33 -16.69 22.61
CA ALA A 10 22.72 -16.45 22.99
C ALA A 10 22.90 -15.06 23.64
N VAL A 11 22.31 -14.02 23.06
CA VAL A 11 22.33 -12.65 23.62
C VAL A 11 21.63 -12.62 25.00
N ALA A 12 20.49 -13.27 25.13
CA ALA A 12 19.77 -13.37 26.40
C ALA A 12 20.63 -14.04 27.48
N GLN A 13 21.32 -15.14 27.14
CA GLN A 13 22.19 -15.88 28.06
C GLN A 13 23.43 -15.07 28.45
N GLU A 14 24.11 -14.41 27.50
CA GLU A 14 25.35 -13.63 27.75
C GLU A 14 25.13 -12.49 28.74
N TYR A 15 23.99 -11.79 28.62
CA TYR A 15 23.66 -10.65 29.46
C TYR A 15 22.77 -10.99 30.67
N GLY A 16 22.24 -12.20 30.76
CA GLY A 16 21.33 -12.62 31.82
C GLY A 16 19.94 -11.99 31.70
N MET A 17 19.51 -11.56 30.51
CA MET A 17 18.18 -11.01 30.27
C MET A 17 17.22 -12.07 29.73
N GLU A 18 15.93 -11.80 29.86
CA GLU A 18 14.90 -12.64 29.27
C GLU A 18 14.25 -11.88 28.09
N ILE A 19 14.09 -12.55 26.96
CA ILE A 19 13.63 -11.96 25.71
C ILE A 19 12.44 -12.76 25.17
N LEU A 20 11.37 -12.05 24.82
CA LEU A 20 10.24 -12.57 24.06
C LEU A 20 10.06 -11.73 22.81
N LEU A 21 10.15 -12.34 21.64
CA LEU A 21 9.76 -11.72 20.36
C LEU A 21 8.43 -12.31 19.92
N THR A 22 7.49 -11.44 19.58
CA THR A 22 6.19 -11.81 19.00
C THR A 22 6.08 -11.31 17.58
N ASP A 23 5.12 -11.84 16.86
CA ASP A 23 4.63 -11.23 15.62
C ASP A 23 3.82 -9.95 15.91
N ARG A 24 3.28 -9.34 14.86
CA ARG A 24 2.45 -8.13 14.97
C ARG A 24 1.12 -8.34 15.69
N HIS A 25 0.68 -9.58 15.87
CA HIS A 25 -0.58 -9.96 16.51
C HIS A 25 -0.39 -10.43 17.96
N GLY A 26 0.86 -10.54 18.43
CA GLY A 26 1.19 -11.01 19.76
C GLY A 26 1.48 -12.50 19.86
N GLU A 27 1.50 -13.25 18.75
CA GLU A 27 1.90 -14.64 18.75
C GLU A 27 3.40 -14.78 19.03
N LYS A 28 3.76 -15.68 19.95
CA LYS A 28 5.14 -15.86 20.42
C LYS A 28 5.99 -16.51 19.33
N ALA A 29 6.95 -15.78 18.77
CA ALA A 29 7.87 -16.25 17.74
C ALA A 29 9.18 -16.78 18.30
N VAL A 30 9.78 -16.08 19.28
CA VAL A 30 11.01 -16.50 19.97
C VAL A 30 10.86 -16.26 21.46
N VAL A 31 11.21 -17.27 22.27
CA VAL A 31 11.21 -17.19 23.74
C VAL A 31 12.58 -17.56 24.26
N ALA A 32 13.25 -16.66 24.97
CA ALA A 32 14.48 -16.87 25.69
C ALA A 32 14.30 -16.41 27.14
N GLY A 33 14.06 -17.33 28.06
CA GLY A 33 13.73 -17.06 29.45
C GLY A 33 12.33 -17.49 29.85
N ASN A 34 11.87 -17.04 31.03
CA ASN A 34 10.59 -17.45 31.57
C ASN A 34 9.48 -16.41 31.30
N PHE A 35 8.65 -16.71 30.31
CA PHE A 35 7.43 -15.96 29.97
C PHE A 35 6.17 -16.83 30.16
N GLU A 36 6.21 -17.79 31.10
CA GLU A 36 5.05 -18.61 31.43
C GLU A 36 3.93 -17.72 32.00
N GLY A 37 2.70 -17.85 31.48
CA GLY A 37 1.58 -17.03 31.87
C GLY A 37 1.61 -15.56 31.41
N PHE A 38 2.63 -15.14 30.66
CA PHE A 38 2.66 -13.81 30.06
C PHE A 38 1.95 -13.84 28.72
N GLU A 39 0.87 -13.08 28.59
CA GLU A 39 0.15 -12.83 27.35
C GLU A 39 0.48 -11.41 26.86
N PRO A 40 1.14 -11.26 25.70
CA PRO A 40 1.51 -9.95 25.16
C PRO A 40 0.27 -9.14 24.77
N ASP A 41 0.10 -7.96 25.37
CA ASP A 41 -0.87 -6.98 24.88
C ASP A 41 -0.17 -5.98 23.94
N VAL A 42 -0.20 -6.29 22.65
CA VAL A 42 0.46 -5.46 21.62
C VAL A 42 -0.21 -4.10 21.39
N VAL A 43 -1.38 -3.87 21.98
CA VAL A 43 -2.13 -2.60 21.88
C VAL A 43 -1.88 -1.72 23.09
N ALA A 44 -2.08 -2.25 24.31
CA ALA A 44 -1.92 -1.49 25.53
C ALA A 44 -0.45 -1.39 25.99
N GLU A 45 0.31 -2.48 25.85
CA GLU A 45 1.72 -2.56 26.24
C GLU A 45 2.58 -3.13 25.11
N PRO A 46 2.81 -2.40 24.00
CA PRO A 46 3.38 -2.94 22.76
C PRO A 46 4.85 -3.35 22.83
N GLY A 47 5.53 -3.20 23.95
CA GLY A 47 6.97 -3.43 24.02
C GLY A 47 7.79 -2.57 23.02
N LYS A 48 9.00 -3.02 22.65
CA LYS A 48 9.78 -2.38 21.58
C LYS A 48 9.32 -2.93 20.22
N LYS A 49 8.90 -2.02 19.32
CA LYS A 49 8.40 -2.39 17.98
C LYS A 49 9.55 -2.78 17.05
N LEU A 50 9.50 -3.97 16.46
CA LEU A 50 10.36 -4.34 15.34
C LEU A 50 9.69 -3.83 14.04
N ARG A 51 10.42 -2.99 13.30
CA ARG A 51 9.91 -2.37 12.06
C ARG A 51 10.73 -2.86 10.86
N ILE A 52 10.03 -3.20 9.78
CA ILE A 52 10.59 -3.57 8.49
C ILE A 52 9.85 -2.75 7.43
N ALA A 53 10.56 -2.02 6.58
CA ALA A 53 9.98 -1.13 5.57
C ALA A 53 8.86 -0.26 6.15
N ASP A 54 9.16 0.44 7.27
CA ASP A 54 8.25 1.30 8.04
C ASP A 54 7.00 0.63 8.64
N ARG A 55 6.89 -0.70 8.57
CA ARG A 55 5.79 -1.47 9.14
C ARG A 55 6.21 -2.16 10.42
N THR A 56 5.35 -2.17 11.42
CA THR A 56 5.55 -3.00 12.61
C THR A 56 5.25 -4.44 12.26
N VAL A 57 6.28 -5.30 12.32
CA VAL A 57 6.18 -6.74 12.02
C VAL A 57 6.21 -7.60 13.26
N GLY A 58 6.60 -7.04 14.39
CA GLY A 58 6.66 -7.75 15.66
C GLY A 58 6.90 -6.83 16.84
N HIS A 59 6.88 -7.42 18.02
CA HIS A 59 7.07 -6.73 19.29
C HIS A 59 8.07 -7.48 20.16
N LEU A 60 9.01 -6.75 20.75
CA LEU A 60 10.04 -7.30 21.62
C LEU A 60 9.77 -6.90 23.08
N TYR A 61 9.64 -7.89 23.93
CA TYR A 61 9.50 -7.74 25.38
C TYR A 61 10.79 -8.23 26.04
N VAL A 62 11.32 -7.46 26.98
CA VAL A 62 12.57 -7.78 27.66
C VAL A 62 12.42 -7.60 29.17
N ARG A 63 12.93 -8.58 29.92
CA ARG A 63 13.04 -8.50 31.37
C ARG A 63 14.51 -8.44 31.77
N TYR A 64 14.85 -7.50 32.64
CA TYR A 64 16.21 -7.22 33.08
C TYR A 64 16.44 -7.59 34.55
N ASP A 65 15.51 -8.33 35.17
CA ASP A 65 15.52 -8.60 36.62
C ASP A 65 16.79 -9.35 37.08
N ARG A 66 17.40 -10.11 36.19
CA ARG A 66 18.62 -10.86 36.46
C ARG A 66 19.89 -10.24 35.90
N VAL A 67 19.78 -9.08 35.25
CA VAL A 67 20.94 -8.37 34.67
C VAL A 67 21.63 -7.55 35.74
N PRO A 68 22.93 -7.75 36.02
CA PRO A 68 23.69 -6.93 36.95
C PRO A 68 23.64 -5.44 36.52
N GLY A 69 23.47 -4.53 37.49
CA GLY A 69 23.26 -3.10 37.21
C GLY A 69 24.34 -2.47 36.32
N GLU A 70 25.61 -2.88 36.51
CA GLU A 70 26.76 -2.47 35.70
C GLU A 70 26.72 -2.94 34.23
N LYS A 71 25.99 -4.04 33.94
CA LYS A 71 25.82 -4.60 32.58
C LYS A 71 24.56 -4.13 31.89
N ARG A 72 23.63 -3.48 32.58
CA ARG A 72 22.30 -3.14 32.08
C ARG A 72 22.37 -2.24 30.87
N GLU A 73 23.15 -1.19 30.92
CA GLU A 73 23.29 -0.24 29.81
C GLU A 73 23.93 -0.91 28.57
N ALA A 74 24.87 -1.84 28.77
CA ALA A 74 25.46 -2.60 27.67
C ALA A 74 24.44 -3.58 27.03
N ALA A 75 23.63 -4.23 27.85
CA ALA A 75 22.55 -5.11 27.40
C ALA A 75 21.48 -4.34 26.59
N GLU A 76 21.07 -3.16 27.04
CA GLU A 76 20.10 -2.30 26.34
C GLU A 76 20.67 -1.80 25.00
N ARG A 77 21.94 -1.38 24.96
CA ARG A 77 22.61 -0.99 23.70
C ARG A 77 22.72 -2.16 22.72
N MET A 78 23.14 -3.34 23.20
CA MET A 78 23.23 -4.52 22.34
C MET A 78 21.88 -4.88 21.73
N LEU A 79 20.82 -4.85 22.53
CA LEU A 79 19.48 -5.11 22.05
C LEU A 79 19.00 -4.08 21.01
N GLY A 80 19.37 -2.80 21.20
CA GLY A 80 19.15 -1.74 20.20
C GLY A 80 19.80 -2.09 18.87
N PHE A 81 21.09 -2.46 18.87
CA PHE A 81 21.79 -2.89 17.66
C PHE A 81 21.15 -4.09 16.98
N VAL A 82 20.73 -5.09 17.75
CA VAL A 82 20.03 -6.28 17.19
C VAL A 82 18.75 -5.85 16.47
N MET A 83 17.96 -4.99 17.08
CA MET A 83 16.71 -4.51 16.48
C MET A 83 16.95 -3.70 15.20
N ASP A 84 17.98 -2.84 15.20
CA ASP A 84 18.35 -2.02 14.03
C ASP A 84 18.85 -2.91 12.88
N ILE A 85 19.70 -3.89 13.17
CA ILE A 85 20.19 -4.85 12.17
C ILE A 85 19.04 -5.68 11.59
N LEU A 86 18.14 -6.18 12.44
CA LEU A 86 16.98 -6.95 11.99
C LEU A 86 16.02 -6.10 11.14
N GLY A 87 15.81 -4.84 11.53
CA GLY A 87 14.99 -3.89 10.77
C GLY A 87 15.61 -3.60 9.39
N ALA A 88 16.90 -3.30 9.34
CA ALA A 88 17.61 -3.01 8.10
C ALA A 88 17.66 -4.23 7.17
N TRP A 89 18.10 -5.39 7.69
CA TRP A 89 18.18 -6.64 6.92
C TRP A 89 16.80 -7.11 6.44
N GLY A 90 15.79 -7.01 7.30
CA GLY A 90 14.42 -7.34 6.95
C GLY A 90 13.87 -6.45 5.84
N THR A 91 14.18 -5.15 5.89
CA THR A 91 13.78 -4.19 4.85
C THR A 91 14.44 -4.52 3.52
N GLU A 92 15.75 -4.78 3.51
CA GLU A 92 16.50 -5.15 2.30
C GLU A 92 16.00 -6.48 1.72
N SER A 93 15.78 -7.49 2.58
CA SER A 93 15.25 -8.79 2.15
C SER A 93 13.81 -8.70 1.61
N TYR A 94 12.99 -7.82 2.18
CA TYR A 94 11.64 -7.55 1.69
C TYR A 94 11.68 -6.92 0.30
N LEU A 95 12.48 -5.88 0.10
CA LEU A 95 12.66 -5.21 -1.19
C LEU A 95 13.23 -6.16 -2.25
N HIS A 96 14.18 -7.02 -1.87
CA HIS A 96 14.75 -8.02 -2.78
C HIS A 96 13.73 -9.08 -3.21
N ARG A 97 12.87 -9.55 -2.29
CA ARG A 97 11.81 -10.52 -2.63
C ARG A 97 10.74 -9.90 -3.50
N GLU A 98 10.35 -8.66 -3.23
CA GLU A 98 9.37 -7.94 -4.03
C GLU A 98 9.89 -7.74 -5.46
N SER A 99 11.17 -7.36 -5.61
CA SER A 99 11.81 -7.24 -6.92
C SER A 99 11.97 -8.58 -7.64
N ALA A 100 12.38 -9.64 -6.96
CA ALA A 100 12.53 -10.97 -7.54
C ALA A 100 11.18 -11.55 -7.99
N SER A 101 10.14 -11.43 -7.15
CA SER A 101 8.78 -11.86 -7.51
C SER A 101 8.23 -11.11 -8.72
N TYR A 102 8.55 -9.82 -8.84
CA TYR A 102 8.17 -9.01 -9.99
C TYR A 102 8.91 -9.42 -11.27
N ILE A 103 10.20 -9.75 -11.15
CA ILE A 103 11.01 -10.26 -12.26
C ILE A 103 10.50 -11.63 -12.72
N ASP A 104 10.27 -12.56 -11.80
CA ASP A 104 9.72 -13.89 -12.12
C ASP A 104 8.35 -13.78 -12.83
N GLU A 105 7.50 -12.86 -12.37
CA GLU A 105 6.20 -12.61 -13.00
C GLU A 105 6.34 -12.03 -14.41
N LEU A 106 7.29 -11.12 -14.63
CA LEU A 106 7.60 -10.59 -15.95
C LEU A 106 8.15 -11.69 -16.88
N GLU A 107 9.01 -12.57 -16.39
CA GLU A 107 9.55 -13.69 -17.17
C GLU A 107 8.46 -14.67 -17.58
N ILE A 108 7.55 -15.05 -16.66
CA ILE A 108 6.41 -15.92 -16.98
C ILE A 108 5.48 -15.29 -18.02
N ARG A 109 5.26 -13.98 -17.94
CA ARG A 109 4.45 -13.24 -18.92
C ARG A 109 5.14 -13.16 -20.28
N LEU A 110 6.46 -13.06 -20.32
CA LEU A 110 7.27 -13.10 -21.55
C LEU A 110 7.21 -14.48 -22.23
N GLU A 111 7.34 -15.56 -21.46
CA GLU A 111 7.30 -16.93 -21.97
C GLU A 111 5.93 -17.33 -22.53
N ASN A 112 4.83 -16.80 -21.99
CA ASN A 112 3.46 -17.10 -22.42
C ASN A 112 3.01 -16.40 -23.72
N GLY A 113 3.92 -15.80 -24.50
CA GLY A 113 3.68 -15.36 -25.89
C GLY A 113 2.80 -14.13 -26.07
N ASN A 114 2.55 -13.34 -25.02
CA ASN A 114 1.82 -12.06 -25.11
C ASN A 114 2.75 -10.89 -25.50
N HIS A 115 3.74 -11.12 -26.36
CA HIS A 115 4.76 -10.16 -26.75
C HIS A 115 4.23 -8.83 -27.32
N GLN A 116 3.04 -8.81 -27.92
CA GLN A 116 2.50 -7.57 -28.51
C GLN A 116 1.86 -6.60 -27.49
N LYS A 117 1.45 -7.07 -26.31
CA LYS A 117 0.91 -6.20 -25.25
C LYS A 117 1.97 -5.69 -24.27
N LEU A 118 3.08 -6.37 -24.14
CA LEU A 118 4.14 -6.07 -23.16
C LEU A 118 4.92 -4.77 -23.46
N PHE A 119 4.86 -4.28 -24.69
CA PHE A 119 5.57 -3.07 -25.11
C PHE A 119 4.65 -1.99 -25.67
N SER A 120 3.49 -1.78 -25.04
CA SER A 120 2.79 -0.53 -25.31
C SER A 120 3.60 0.61 -24.69
N GLU A 121 4.25 1.41 -25.54
CA GLU A 121 4.98 2.61 -25.08
C GLU A 121 4.09 3.59 -24.31
N LYS A 122 2.77 3.41 -24.37
CA LYS A 122 1.77 4.36 -23.86
C LYS A 122 0.87 3.82 -22.75
N GLU A 123 0.64 2.51 -22.71
CA GLU A 123 -0.38 1.92 -21.86
C GLU A 123 0.23 1.07 -20.72
N ASP A 124 -0.44 1.06 -19.58
CA ASP A 124 -0.16 0.12 -18.51
C ASP A 124 -0.67 -1.27 -18.87
N ILE A 125 0.20 -2.27 -18.78
CA ILE A 125 -0.04 -3.64 -19.26
C ILE A 125 -1.23 -4.29 -18.56
N LEU A 126 -1.37 -4.05 -17.25
CA LEU A 126 -2.41 -4.67 -16.43
C LEU A 126 -3.79 -4.09 -16.71
N THR A 127 -3.87 -2.79 -16.93
CA THR A 127 -5.13 -2.03 -16.94
C THR A 127 -5.53 -1.47 -18.30
N GLY A 128 -4.56 -1.28 -19.20
CA GLY A 128 -4.78 -0.66 -20.51
C GLY A 128 -5.24 0.80 -20.42
N VAL A 129 -4.97 1.50 -19.31
CA VAL A 129 -4.95 2.96 -19.23
C VAL A 129 -3.54 3.45 -19.55
N TYR A 130 -3.31 4.75 -19.64
CA TYR A 130 -1.95 5.24 -19.86
C TYR A 130 -1.02 4.84 -18.72
N ASN A 131 0.22 4.46 -19.05
CA ASN A 131 1.27 4.28 -18.06
C ASN A 131 1.79 5.62 -17.54
N LYS A 132 2.53 5.59 -16.45
CA LYS A 132 3.08 6.77 -15.79
C LYS A 132 3.85 7.68 -16.74
N ASN A 133 4.78 7.13 -17.51
CA ASN A 133 5.66 7.90 -18.42
C ASN A 133 4.85 8.62 -19.50
N TYR A 134 3.85 7.95 -20.07
CA TYR A 134 3.02 8.57 -21.09
C TYR A 134 2.07 9.61 -20.48
N LEU A 135 1.54 9.36 -19.28
CA LEU A 135 0.76 10.35 -18.55
C LEU A 135 1.56 11.63 -18.28
N GLU A 136 2.81 11.51 -17.80
CA GLU A 136 3.72 12.65 -17.59
C GLU A 136 3.91 13.47 -18.89
N SER A 137 4.12 12.77 -20.01
CA SER A 137 4.17 13.44 -21.34
C SER A 137 2.85 14.14 -21.70
N ARG A 138 1.70 13.63 -21.26
CA ARG A 138 0.38 14.29 -21.48
C ARG A 138 0.21 15.52 -20.61
N LEU A 139 0.70 15.48 -19.36
CA LEU A 139 0.72 16.63 -18.45
C LEU A 139 1.52 17.78 -19.06
N GLU A 140 2.75 17.51 -19.52
CA GLU A 140 3.61 18.50 -20.15
C GLU A 140 2.96 19.14 -21.39
N LYS A 141 2.29 18.32 -22.22
CA LYS A 141 1.56 18.82 -23.40
C LYS A 141 0.37 19.68 -23.06
N LEU A 142 -0.39 19.32 -22.02
CA LEU A 142 -1.51 20.13 -21.55
C LEU A 142 -1.03 21.44 -20.92
N ASP A 143 0.06 21.43 -20.16
CA ASP A 143 0.67 22.65 -19.63
C ASP A 143 1.14 23.59 -20.75
N ALA A 144 1.78 23.03 -21.78
CA ALA A 144 2.23 23.80 -22.95
C ALA A 144 1.09 24.32 -23.83
N SER A 145 -0.10 23.72 -23.77
CA SER A 145 -1.26 24.15 -24.55
C SER A 145 -2.07 25.24 -23.90
N GLU A 146 -1.69 25.68 -22.70
CA GLU A 146 -2.37 26.73 -21.91
C GLU A 146 -3.86 26.47 -21.67
N VAL A 147 -4.30 25.21 -21.76
CA VAL A 147 -5.70 24.83 -21.51
C VAL A 147 -6.06 24.99 -20.05
N VAL A 148 -7.10 25.77 -19.78
CA VAL A 148 -7.73 25.92 -18.46
C VAL A 148 -9.24 26.10 -18.63
N PRO A 149 -10.08 25.66 -17.69
CA PRO A 149 -9.69 24.88 -16.50
C PRO A 149 -9.35 23.43 -16.82
N VAL A 150 -8.50 22.81 -16.00
CA VAL A 150 -8.28 21.36 -16.03
C VAL A 150 -8.55 20.80 -14.64
N ALA A 151 -9.53 19.89 -14.53
CA ALA A 151 -9.69 19.17 -13.29
C ALA A 151 -8.69 17.99 -13.24
N VAL A 152 -8.06 17.84 -12.09
CA VAL A 152 -7.09 16.78 -11.79
C VAL A 152 -7.64 15.94 -10.65
N LEU A 153 -7.82 14.64 -10.90
CA LEU A 153 -8.28 13.70 -9.92
C LEU A 153 -7.16 12.72 -9.58
N ASN A 154 -6.88 12.53 -8.30
CA ASN A 154 -6.10 11.41 -7.80
C ASN A 154 -7.07 10.36 -7.28
N VAL A 155 -6.97 9.13 -7.79
CA VAL A 155 -7.87 8.02 -7.47
C VAL A 155 -7.03 6.88 -6.89
N ASN A 156 -7.28 6.53 -5.63
CA ASN A 156 -6.61 5.43 -4.94
C ASN A 156 -7.60 4.31 -4.63
N ILE A 157 -7.20 3.06 -4.88
CA ILE A 157 -8.00 1.89 -4.51
C ILE A 157 -7.90 1.65 -3.02
N ASN A 158 -9.04 1.68 -2.33
CA ASN A 158 -9.09 1.44 -0.90
C ASN A 158 -8.81 -0.02 -0.58
N ASP A 159 -7.97 -0.25 0.43
CA ASP A 159 -7.68 -1.57 1.00
C ASP A 159 -7.21 -2.62 -0.03
N TRP A 160 -6.55 -2.18 -1.14
CA TRP A 160 -5.93 -3.08 -2.10
C TRP A 160 -5.01 -4.11 -1.41
N LYS A 161 -4.23 -3.66 -0.45
CA LYS A 161 -3.34 -4.55 0.32
C LYS A 161 -4.11 -5.61 1.10
N PHE A 162 -5.29 -5.31 1.63
CA PHE A 162 -6.13 -6.32 2.28
C PHE A 162 -6.51 -7.43 1.29
N VAL A 163 -6.85 -7.09 0.06
CA VAL A 163 -7.17 -8.07 -0.99
C VAL A 163 -5.93 -8.90 -1.33
N TYR A 164 -4.78 -8.26 -1.50
CA TYR A 164 -3.51 -8.94 -1.75
C TYR A 164 -3.15 -9.93 -0.63
N ASP A 165 -3.21 -9.48 0.63
CA ASP A 165 -2.80 -10.27 1.80
C ASP A 165 -3.75 -11.46 2.07
N ASN A 166 -5.04 -11.38 1.70
CA ASN A 166 -6.04 -12.40 1.99
C ASN A 166 -6.40 -13.29 0.79
N PHE A 167 -6.32 -12.79 -0.43
CA PHE A 167 -6.77 -13.49 -1.64
C PHE A 167 -5.67 -13.61 -2.71
N GLY A 168 -4.47 -13.09 -2.47
CA GLY A 168 -3.30 -13.22 -3.33
C GLY A 168 -3.25 -12.25 -4.51
N VAL A 169 -2.16 -12.39 -5.30
CA VAL A 169 -1.82 -11.51 -6.43
C VAL A 169 -2.93 -11.46 -7.48
N GLU A 170 -3.45 -12.63 -7.88
CA GLU A 170 -4.45 -12.72 -8.96
C GLU A 170 -5.71 -11.90 -8.65
N LYS A 171 -6.21 -11.96 -7.41
CA LYS A 171 -7.38 -11.19 -6.98
C LYS A 171 -7.09 -9.71 -6.82
N SER A 172 -5.91 -9.36 -6.34
CA SER A 172 -5.49 -7.96 -6.22
C SER A 172 -5.29 -7.30 -7.60
N ASP A 173 -4.72 -8.01 -8.56
CA ASP A 173 -4.61 -7.55 -9.95
C ASP A 173 -5.98 -7.42 -10.60
N HIS A 174 -6.87 -8.39 -10.37
CA HIS A 174 -8.24 -8.31 -10.86
C HIS A 174 -9.00 -7.09 -10.28
N LEU A 175 -8.81 -6.78 -9.00
CA LEU A 175 -9.37 -5.56 -8.39
C LEU A 175 -8.89 -4.30 -9.11
N ILE A 176 -7.60 -4.21 -9.43
CA ILE A 176 -7.03 -3.08 -10.18
C ILE A 176 -7.65 -2.99 -11.58
N GLN A 177 -7.79 -4.12 -12.27
CA GLN A 177 -8.42 -4.20 -13.59
C GLN A 177 -9.88 -3.76 -13.56
N VAL A 178 -10.64 -4.19 -12.56
CA VAL A 178 -12.05 -3.80 -12.35
C VAL A 178 -12.17 -2.29 -12.17
N VAL A 179 -11.34 -1.70 -11.29
CA VAL A 179 -11.35 -0.25 -11.08
C VAL A 179 -10.97 0.50 -12.36
N ALA A 180 -9.92 0.07 -13.07
CA ALA A 180 -9.53 0.69 -14.34
C ALA A 180 -10.64 0.60 -15.40
N ALA A 181 -11.37 -0.52 -15.46
CA ALA A 181 -12.51 -0.67 -16.35
C ALA A 181 -13.66 0.29 -15.99
N ILE A 182 -13.95 0.46 -14.68
CA ILE A 182 -14.93 1.42 -14.20
C ILE A 182 -14.52 2.84 -14.57
N LEU A 183 -13.25 3.23 -14.30
CA LEU A 183 -12.75 4.56 -14.67
C LEU A 183 -12.93 4.84 -16.17
N LYS A 184 -12.57 3.89 -17.03
CA LYS A 184 -12.72 4.02 -18.49
C LYS A 184 -14.19 4.09 -18.93
N LYS A 185 -15.06 3.28 -18.34
CA LYS A 185 -16.48 3.22 -18.69
C LYS A 185 -17.22 4.49 -18.37
N GLU A 186 -16.91 5.10 -17.23
CA GLU A 186 -17.57 6.32 -16.76
C GLU A 186 -16.96 7.61 -17.33
N ALA A 187 -15.79 7.51 -17.97
CA ALA A 187 -15.10 8.67 -18.54
C ALA A 187 -15.71 9.10 -19.88
N LYS A 188 -15.66 10.39 -20.13
CA LYS A 188 -15.87 10.94 -21.48
C LYS A 188 -14.60 10.71 -22.32
N ARG A 189 -14.74 10.83 -23.65
CA ARG A 189 -13.65 10.54 -24.61
C ARG A 189 -12.42 11.43 -24.43
N GLU A 190 -12.59 12.65 -23.99
CA GLU A 190 -11.55 13.65 -23.76
C GLU A 190 -10.75 13.44 -22.47
N TYR A 191 -11.24 12.60 -21.55
CA TYR A 191 -10.55 12.34 -20.31
C TYR A 191 -9.25 11.57 -20.54
N ILE A 192 -8.23 11.93 -19.77
CA ILE A 192 -6.91 11.28 -19.82
C ILE A 192 -6.77 10.51 -18.53
N ILE A 193 -6.71 9.19 -18.62
CA ILE A 193 -6.63 8.29 -17.47
C ILE A 193 -5.28 7.58 -17.51
N GLY A 194 -4.51 7.68 -16.44
CA GLY A 194 -3.23 6.99 -16.30
C GLY A 194 -3.06 6.33 -14.94
N ARG A 195 -2.31 5.25 -14.89
CA ARG A 195 -1.88 4.60 -13.65
C ARG A 195 -0.53 5.15 -13.25
N ILE A 196 -0.45 5.75 -12.06
CA ILE A 196 0.77 6.42 -11.55
C ILE A 196 1.60 5.49 -10.70
N ASP A 197 0.94 4.63 -9.95
CA ASP A 197 1.58 3.67 -9.05
C ASP A 197 0.63 2.48 -8.82
N GLY A 198 1.07 1.45 -8.11
CA GLY A 198 0.39 0.19 -7.84
C GLY A 198 -1.14 0.25 -7.83
N ASP A 199 -1.72 0.96 -6.88
CA ASP A 199 -3.16 1.12 -6.67
C ASP A 199 -3.66 2.56 -6.89
N VAL A 200 -2.83 3.41 -7.58
CA VAL A 200 -3.11 4.85 -7.78
C VAL A 200 -3.26 5.20 -9.25
N PHE A 201 -4.33 5.90 -9.56
CA PHE A 201 -4.60 6.45 -10.89
C PHE A 201 -4.70 7.98 -10.83
N ALA A 202 -4.36 8.63 -11.94
CA ALA A 202 -4.72 10.02 -12.17
C ALA A 202 -5.68 10.13 -13.34
N VAL A 203 -6.64 11.06 -13.20
CA VAL A 203 -7.56 11.41 -14.27
C VAL A 203 -7.48 12.91 -14.50
N LEU A 204 -7.29 13.31 -15.75
CA LEU A 204 -7.30 14.71 -16.16
C LEU A 204 -8.57 14.96 -16.98
N VAL A 205 -9.27 16.02 -16.64
CA VAL A 205 -10.46 16.50 -17.36
C VAL A 205 -10.14 17.86 -17.96
N PRO A 206 -9.67 17.93 -19.22
CA PRO A 206 -9.38 19.18 -19.89
C PRO A 206 -10.67 19.96 -20.16
N MET A 207 -10.64 21.28 -19.99
CA MET A 207 -11.78 22.18 -20.17
C MET A 207 -13.00 21.77 -19.31
N ALA A 208 -12.74 21.33 -18.07
CA ALA A 208 -13.76 20.81 -17.17
C ALA A 208 -14.88 21.83 -16.94
N GLU A 209 -16.12 21.40 -17.16
CA GLU A 209 -17.30 22.18 -16.79
C GLU A 209 -17.49 22.17 -15.26
N ASP A 210 -18.27 23.14 -14.76
CA ASP A 210 -18.55 23.22 -13.33
C ASP A 210 -19.28 21.97 -12.82
N GLY A 211 -18.75 21.34 -11.78
CA GLY A 211 -19.28 20.11 -11.22
C GLY A 211 -19.02 18.83 -12.02
N GLU A 212 -18.34 18.90 -13.17
CA GLU A 212 -18.11 17.74 -14.04
C GLU A 212 -17.22 16.67 -13.39
N ALA A 213 -16.15 17.09 -12.72
CA ALA A 213 -15.24 16.17 -12.05
C ALA A 213 -15.90 15.51 -10.83
N GLU A 214 -16.69 16.24 -10.08
CA GLU A 214 -17.48 15.72 -8.96
C GLU A 214 -18.55 14.73 -9.42
N ASP A 215 -19.21 15.01 -10.56
CA ASP A 215 -20.16 14.07 -11.17
C ASP A 215 -19.48 12.77 -11.60
N TYR A 216 -18.32 12.87 -12.21
CA TYR A 216 -17.52 11.71 -12.56
C TYR A 216 -17.10 10.93 -11.32
N CYS A 217 -16.62 11.60 -10.27
CA CYS A 217 -16.28 10.99 -8.98
C CYS A 217 -17.47 10.22 -8.41
N ARG A 218 -18.66 10.81 -8.37
CA ARG A 218 -19.88 10.13 -7.88
C ARG A 218 -20.22 8.88 -8.69
N ARG A 219 -20.11 8.94 -10.02
CA ARG A 219 -20.39 7.79 -10.90
C ARG A 219 -19.42 6.64 -10.67
N ILE A 220 -18.10 6.89 -10.61
CA ILE A 220 -17.12 5.84 -10.36
C ILE A 220 -17.28 5.21 -8.97
N GLN A 221 -17.54 6.01 -7.93
CA GLN A 221 -17.80 5.50 -6.58
C GLN A 221 -19.08 4.66 -6.54
N ALA A 222 -20.15 5.13 -7.18
CA ALA A 222 -21.41 4.37 -7.30
C ALA A 222 -21.20 3.05 -8.06
N ALA A 223 -20.46 3.07 -9.17
CA ALA A 223 -20.15 1.85 -9.94
C ALA A 223 -19.31 0.85 -9.14
N CYS A 224 -18.34 1.33 -8.35
CA CYS A 224 -17.59 0.48 -7.42
C CYS A 224 -18.51 -0.16 -6.35
N LEU A 225 -19.45 0.61 -5.81
CA LEU A 225 -20.39 0.09 -4.82
C LEU A 225 -21.37 -0.94 -5.44
N ALA A 226 -21.77 -0.76 -6.68
CA ALA A 226 -22.69 -1.64 -7.41
C ALA A 226 -22.02 -2.88 -8.00
N TYR A 227 -20.69 -3.02 -7.86
CA TYR A 227 -19.97 -4.18 -8.42
C TYR A 227 -20.27 -5.46 -7.65
N GLU A 228 -20.78 -6.48 -8.35
CA GLU A 228 -21.16 -7.80 -7.80
C GLU A 228 -20.64 -8.99 -8.62
N GLU A 229 -19.84 -8.74 -9.68
CA GLU A 229 -19.37 -9.79 -10.59
C GLU A 229 -18.39 -10.77 -9.92
N ASP A 230 -17.69 -10.34 -8.87
CA ASP A 230 -16.81 -11.20 -8.07
C ASP A 230 -17.29 -11.22 -6.60
N ALA A 231 -17.50 -12.42 -6.07
CA ALA A 231 -18.08 -12.61 -4.73
C ALA A 231 -17.15 -12.11 -3.59
N VAL A 232 -15.83 -12.12 -3.83
CA VAL A 232 -14.83 -11.73 -2.81
C VAL A 232 -14.37 -10.29 -2.94
N LEU A 233 -14.49 -9.67 -4.11
CA LEU A 233 -14.06 -8.31 -4.32
C LEU A 233 -15.12 -7.30 -3.89
N ALA A 234 -14.65 -6.25 -3.23
CA ALA A 234 -15.45 -5.10 -2.81
C ALA A 234 -14.76 -3.80 -3.27
N PRO A 235 -14.78 -3.49 -4.59
CA PRO A 235 -14.11 -2.31 -5.11
C PRO A 235 -14.56 -1.05 -4.37
N SER A 236 -13.60 -0.22 -4.00
CA SER A 236 -13.83 1.07 -3.38
C SER A 236 -12.67 1.99 -3.72
N VAL A 237 -12.95 3.23 -4.07
CA VAL A 237 -11.94 4.23 -4.44
C VAL A 237 -12.12 5.50 -3.63
N ALA A 238 -11.00 6.04 -3.15
CA ALA A 238 -10.91 7.38 -2.63
C ALA A 238 -10.46 8.32 -3.76
N VAL A 239 -11.03 9.52 -3.81
CA VAL A 239 -10.76 10.48 -4.89
C VAL A 239 -10.52 11.86 -4.30
N GLY A 240 -9.40 12.47 -4.65
CA GLY A 240 -9.15 13.88 -4.44
C GLY A 240 -9.31 14.63 -5.75
N ILE A 241 -9.92 15.81 -5.73
CA ILE A 241 -10.21 16.63 -6.90
C ILE A 241 -9.66 18.02 -6.68
N VAL A 242 -8.83 18.48 -7.60
CA VAL A 242 -8.34 19.86 -7.63
C VAL A 242 -8.41 20.42 -9.04
N TYR A 243 -8.40 21.75 -9.17
CA TYR A 243 -8.49 22.42 -10.46
C TYR A 243 -7.23 23.25 -10.72
N LYS A 244 -6.67 23.09 -11.93
CA LYS A 244 -5.79 24.08 -12.52
C LYS A 244 -6.67 25.14 -13.17
N THR A 245 -6.66 26.35 -12.63
CA THR A 245 -7.47 27.48 -13.12
C THR A 245 -6.63 28.57 -13.78
N ASN A 246 -5.32 28.53 -13.56
CA ASN A 246 -4.37 29.47 -14.13
C ASN A 246 -3.35 28.73 -15.00
N VAL A 247 -2.97 29.33 -16.12
CA VAL A 247 -1.96 28.80 -17.05
C VAL A 247 -0.56 28.67 -16.42
N GLU A 248 -0.24 29.50 -15.44
CA GLU A 248 1.03 29.46 -14.73
C GLU A 248 1.16 28.27 -13.75
N GLU A 249 0.05 27.69 -13.35
CA GLU A 249 0.04 26.50 -12.48
C GLU A 249 0.52 25.28 -13.27
N ARG A 250 1.23 24.35 -12.61
CA ARG A 250 1.67 23.10 -13.20
C ARG A 250 0.75 21.94 -12.81
N LEU A 251 0.40 21.11 -13.77
CA LEU A 251 -0.42 19.93 -13.54
C LEU A 251 0.28 18.90 -12.64
N SER A 252 1.63 18.82 -12.65
CA SER A 252 2.39 17.99 -11.73
C SER A 252 2.13 18.35 -10.27
N ASP A 253 2.07 19.66 -9.96
CA ASP A 253 1.81 20.13 -8.61
C ASP A 253 0.36 19.83 -8.21
N LYS A 254 -0.58 19.99 -9.17
CA LYS A 254 -2.00 19.67 -8.96
C LYS A 254 -2.23 18.16 -8.70
N ILE A 255 -1.43 17.26 -9.26
CA ILE A 255 -1.50 15.83 -8.90
C ILE A 255 -1.16 15.62 -7.43
N SER A 256 -0.13 16.32 -6.92
CA SER A 256 0.24 16.27 -5.50
C SER A 256 -0.83 16.89 -4.60
N ASP A 257 -1.41 18.02 -5.01
CA ASP A 257 -2.52 18.65 -4.29
C ASP A 257 -3.75 17.70 -4.23
N ALA A 258 -4.09 17.04 -5.35
CA ALA A 258 -5.17 16.06 -5.41
C ALA A 258 -4.92 14.83 -4.54
N GLU A 259 -3.66 14.44 -4.34
CA GLU A 259 -3.32 13.35 -3.41
C GLU A 259 -3.67 13.71 -1.96
N TYR A 260 -3.45 14.94 -1.52
CA TYR A 260 -3.85 15.39 -0.18
C TYR A 260 -5.37 15.32 0.00
N GLU A 261 -6.14 15.84 -0.95
CA GLU A 261 -7.61 15.78 -0.92
C GLU A 261 -8.12 14.32 -0.94
N MET A 262 -7.44 13.43 -1.65
CA MET A 262 -7.77 12.00 -1.69
C MET A 262 -7.63 11.34 -0.31
N PHE A 263 -6.61 11.73 0.48
CA PHE A 263 -6.44 11.18 1.82
C PHE A 263 -7.62 11.50 2.74
N ASP A 264 -8.14 12.73 2.68
CA ASP A 264 -9.30 13.12 3.48
C ASP A 264 -10.55 12.34 3.05
N ASN A 265 -10.81 12.23 1.75
CA ASN A 265 -11.89 11.42 1.22
C ASN A 265 -11.75 9.92 1.59
N LYS A 266 -10.52 9.40 1.63
CA LYS A 266 -10.23 8.02 2.07
C LYS A 266 -10.66 7.76 3.51
N LEU A 267 -10.41 8.73 4.40
CA LEU A 267 -10.84 8.63 5.80
C LEU A 267 -12.37 8.66 5.92
N GLU A 268 -13.04 9.54 5.18
CA GLU A 268 -14.49 9.61 5.15
C GLU A 268 -15.13 8.29 4.70
N ILE A 269 -14.66 7.73 3.57
CA ILE A 269 -15.17 6.47 3.01
C ILE A 269 -14.97 5.32 4.00
N LYS A 270 -13.80 5.18 4.59
CA LYS A 270 -13.49 4.09 5.54
C LYS A 270 -14.31 4.16 6.82
N ASN A 271 -14.77 5.35 7.20
CA ASN A 271 -15.64 5.58 8.36
C ASN A 271 -17.14 5.41 8.03
N THR A 272 -17.50 5.16 6.77
CA THR A 272 -18.89 4.94 6.37
C THR A 272 -19.43 3.64 6.97
N PRO A 273 -20.63 3.65 7.58
CA PRO A 273 -21.27 2.44 8.09
C PRO A 273 -21.36 1.34 7.03
N GLY A 274 -21.02 0.10 7.39
CA GLY A 274 -21.04 -1.04 6.48
C GLY A 274 -19.79 -1.23 5.60
N TYR A 275 -18.83 -0.29 5.64
CA TYR A 275 -17.60 -0.41 4.85
C TYR A 275 -16.80 -1.67 5.20
N GLN A 276 -16.58 -1.91 6.49
CA GLN A 276 -15.79 -3.05 6.96
C GLN A 276 -16.50 -4.39 6.73
N GLU A 277 -17.82 -4.42 6.85
CA GLU A 277 -18.64 -5.60 6.55
C GLU A 277 -18.56 -5.97 5.07
N ARG A 278 -18.60 -4.96 4.19
CA ARG A 278 -18.48 -5.13 2.75
C ARG A 278 -17.07 -5.62 2.37
N LEU A 279 -16.02 -5.01 2.91
CA LEU A 279 -14.63 -5.40 2.67
C LEU A 279 -14.36 -6.87 3.07
N LYS A 280 -14.92 -7.29 4.20
CA LYS A 280 -14.73 -8.65 4.75
C LYS A 280 -15.73 -9.68 4.22
N LYS A 281 -16.60 -9.31 3.27
CA LYS A 281 -17.60 -10.21 2.68
C LYS A 281 -16.96 -11.49 2.15
N GLY A 282 -15.85 -11.36 1.42
CA GLY A 282 -15.11 -12.47 0.84
C GLY A 282 -14.42 -13.41 1.83
N LEU A 283 -14.19 -13.00 3.08
CA LEU A 283 -13.60 -13.88 4.10
C LEU A 283 -14.59 -14.86 4.71
N LYS A 284 -15.89 -14.71 4.41
CA LYS A 284 -16.97 -15.56 4.95
C LYS A 284 -17.38 -16.67 3.99
N ILE A 285 -16.73 -16.73 2.81
CA ILE A 285 -16.91 -17.73 1.79
C ILE A 285 -15.78 -18.76 1.86
#